data_7e526dd2c290420fa690b64bd797dbad
#
_entry.id   7e526dd2c290420fa690b64bd797dbad
#
_cell.length_a   1.000
_cell.length_b   1.000
_cell.length_c   1.000
_cell.angle_alpha   90.00
_cell.angle_beta   90.00
_cell.angle_gamma   90.00
#
_symmetry.space_group_name_H-M   'P 1'
#
loop_
_entity.id
_entity.type
_entity.pdbx_description
1 polymer ?
#
loop_
_entity_poly.entity_id
_entity_poly.type
_entity_poly.pdbx_seq_one_letter_code
_entity_poly.pdbx_strand_id
1 'polypeptide(L)'
;MNPFQLFASPWWVNLLLILPFILYFSFRQKGISVSKSILVATAAFGIAFGFNEAVVVIYLRAAVGLLPGYGGTFTDMISLSSGIYQQSQSLSHLPSILANIEFFREAATMIMLLTIAFVSAKTIRERIAIFLWTFAFWDLFYYVGLWFTVRWPSSILSPDVLFLIPVPWLSQVWFPLLVSILTIVAIIVVNRKK
;
A
#
# COMPACT_ATOMS: atom_id res chain seq x y z
N MET A 1 24.12 -10.42 0.77
CA MET A 1 23.02 -10.44 1.76
C MET A 1 22.81 -9.02 2.22
N ASN A 2 21.70 -8.39 1.90
CA ASN A 2 21.37 -7.08 2.49
C ASN A 2 21.13 -7.29 3.98
N PRO A 3 21.71 -6.44 4.86
CA PRO A 3 21.48 -6.56 6.28
C PRO A 3 19.98 -6.42 6.56
N PHE A 4 19.48 -7.27 7.45
CA PHE A 4 18.10 -7.18 7.96
C PHE A 4 17.87 -5.77 8.50
N GLN A 5 16.96 -5.03 7.88
CA GLN A 5 16.56 -3.70 8.33
C GLN A 5 15.22 -3.79 9.06
N LEU A 6 15.25 -3.76 10.39
CA LEU A 6 14.03 -3.78 11.20
C LEU A 6 13.19 -2.51 10.99
N PHE A 7 13.81 -1.38 10.74
CA PHE A 7 13.15 -0.08 10.64
C PHE A 7 13.11 0.43 9.20
N ALA A 8 12.05 1.15 8.89
CA ALA A 8 11.88 1.80 7.60
C ALA A 8 12.88 2.97 7.44
N SER A 9 13.24 3.25 6.20
CA SER A 9 14.05 4.41 5.80
C SER A 9 13.24 5.27 4.81
N PRO A 10 13.26 6.59 4.94
CA PRO A 10 13.85 7.41 6.01
C PRO A 10 13.22 7.14 7.39
N TRP A 11 13.94 7.46 8.46
CA TRP A 11 13.56 7.15 9.85
C TRP A 11 12.15 7.61 10.23
N TRP A 12 11.69 8.74 9.70
CA TRP A 12 10.37 9.31 10.00
C TRP A 12 9.20 8.47 9.47
N VAL A 13 9.43 7.58 8.51
CA VAL A 13 8.42 6.62 8.02
C VAL A 13 7.95 5.71 9.16
N ASN A 14 8.82 5.42 10.13
CA ASN A 14 8.46 4.61 11.29
C ASN A 14 7.39 5.25 12.19
N LEU A 15 7.14 6.57 12.05
CA LEU A 15 6.05 7.25 12.75
C LEU A 15 4.67 6.74 12.30
N LEU A 16 4.57 6.09 11.15
CA LEU A 16 3.33 5.44 10.71
C LEU A 16 2.87 4.33 11.66
N LEU A 17 3.78 3.68 12.39
CA LEU A 17 3.41 2.71 13.43
C LEU A 17 2.58 3.34 14.57
N ILE A 18 2.73 4.63 14.80
CA ILE A 18 2.00 5.36 15.84
C ILE A 18 0.61 5.80 15.34
N LEU A 19 0.43 5.91 14.03
CA LEU A 19 -0.80 6.42 13.40
C LEU A 19 -2.08 5.70 13.85
N PRO A 20 -2.17 4.35 13.89
CA PRO A 20 -3.36 3.66 14.37
C PRO A 20 -3.71 3.98 15.83
N PHE A 21 -2.70 4.18 16.67
CA PHE A 21 -2.89 4.55 18.08
C PHE A 21 -3.37 5.99 18.20
N ILE A 22 -2.77 6.94 17.45
CA ILE A 22 -3.24 8.33 17.40
C ILE A 22 -4.72 8.36 16.99
N LEU A 23 -5.09 7.63 15.96
CA LEU A 23 -6.47 7.53 15.48
C LEU A 23 -7.39 6.99 16.58
N TYR A 24 -7.01 5.87 17.22
CA TYR A 24 -7.78 5.29 18.31
C TYR A 24 -7.96 6.29 19.46
N PHE A 25 -6.89 6.87 20.01
CA PHE A 25 -6.96 7.78 21.16
C PHE A 25 -7.71 9.08 20.86
N SER A 26 -7.56 9.61 19.63
CA SER A 26 -8.25 10.83 19.19
C SER A 26 -9.75 10.64 19.00
N PHE A 27 -10.16 9.44 18.57
CA PHE A 27 -11.56 9.17 18.21
C PHE A 27 -12.33 8.37 19.26
N ARG A 28 -11.68 7.68 20.21
CA ARG A 28 -12.33 6.80 21.20
C ARG A 28 -13.43 7.47 22.02
N GLN A 29 -13.29 8.76 22.35
CA GLN A 29 -14.26 9.46 23.20
C GLN A 29 -15.52 9.84 22.43
N LYS A 30 -15.38 10.48 21.27
CA LYS A 30 -16.50 10.95 20.45
C LYS A 30 -16.97 9.91 19.43
N GLY A 31 -16.10 8.98 19.07
CA GLY A 31 -16.34 7.98 18.02
C GLY A 31 -16.42 8.61 16.63
N ILE A 32 -16.68 7.76 15.65
CA ILE A 32 -17.12 8.12 14.29
C ILE A 32 -18.45 7.42 14.03
N SER A 33 -19.23 7.91 13.07
CA SER A 33 -20.55 7.36 12.73
C SER A 33 -20.65 7.12 11.23
N VAL A 34 -19.81 6.20 10.75
CA VAL A 34 -19.82 5.78 9.34
C VAL A 34 -20.72 4.57 9.19
N SER A 35 -21.65 4.60 8.21
CA SER A 35 -22.53 3.48 7.96
C SER A 35 -21.77 2.26 7.45
N LYS A 36 -22.31 1.06 7.73
CA LYS A 36 -21.70 -0.20 7.25
C LYS A 36 -21.61 -0.24 5.73
N SER A 37 -22.63 0.28 5.02
CA SER A 37 -22.63 0.31 3.57
C SER A 37 -21.46 1.15 3.00
N ILE A 38 -21.17 2.29 3.60
CA ILE A 38 -20.04 3.12 3.22
C ILE A 38 -18.71 2.40 3.52
N LEU A 39 -18.56 1.79 4.69
CA LEU A 39 -17.35 1.02 5.01
C LEU A 39 -17.14 -0.14 4.03
N VAL A 40 -18.19 -0.88 3.71
CA VAL A 40 -18.11 -1.99 2.74
C VAL A 40 -17.78 -1.48 1.34
N ALA A 41 -18.45 -0.42 0.87
CA ALA A 41 -18.20 0.14 -0.45
C ALA A 41 -16.78 0.70 -0.59
N THR A 42 -16.30 1.43 0.42
CA THR A 42 -14.93 2.00 0.42
C THR A 42 -13.86 0.93 0.61
N ALA A 43 -14.13 -0.15 1.36
CA ALA A 43 -13.26 -1.31 1.42
C ALA A 43 -13.19 -2.01 0.06
N ALA A 44 -14.33 -2.26 -0.60
CA ALA A 44 -14.38 -2.85 -1.94
C ALA A 44 -13.62 -2.01 -2.97
N PHE A 45 -13.76 -0.68 -2.90
CA PHE A 45 -12.94 0.22 -3.72
C PHE A 45 -11.44 0.06 -3.44
N GLY A 46 -11.03 0.07 -2.15
CA GLY A 46 -9.64 -0.13 -1.77
C GLY A 46 -9.07 -1.46 -2.26
N ILE A 47 -9.84 -2.55 -2.13
CA ILE A 47 -9.49 -3.88 -2.62
C ILE A 47 -9.24 -3.88 -4.13
N ALA A 48 -10.21 -3.39 -4.91
CA ALA A 48 -10.09 -3.37 -6.36
C ALA A 48 -8.96 -2.45 -6.83
N PHE A 49 -8.79 -1.33 -6.17
CA PHE A 49 -7.75 -0.36 -6.49
C PHE A 49 -6.35 -0.87 -6.11
N GLY A 50 -6.21 -1.59 -4.99
CA GLY A 50 -4.95 -2.25 -4.60
C GLY A 50 -4.53 -3.32 -5.61
N PHE A 51 -5.48 -4.07 -6.14
CA PHE A 51 -5.19 -5.03 -7.22
C PHE A 51 -4.73 -4.31 -8.50
N ASN A 52 -5.39 -3.21 -8.90
CA ASN A 52 -4.96 -2.41 -10.05
C ASN A 52 -3.54 -1.87 -9.86
N GLU A 53 -3.20 -1.41 -8.66
CA GLU A 53 -1.86 -0.97 -8.30
C GLU A 53 -0.83 -2.08 -8.51
N ALA A 54 -1.11 -3.28 -8.01
CA ALA A 54 -0.25 -4.44 -8.19
C ALA A 54 0.01 -4.74 -9.67
N VAL A 55 -1.03 -4.70 -10.50
CA VAL A 55 -0.94 -4.95 -11.96
C VAL A 55 -0.08 -3.88 -12.65
N VAL A 56 -0.26 -2.60 -12.31
CA VAL A 56 0.56 -1.50 -12.87
C VAL A 56 2.03 -1.68 -12.52
N VAL A 57 2.33 -2.02 -11.27
CA VAL A 57 3.72 -2.28 -10.83
C VAL A 57 4.33 -3.47 -11.58
N ILE A 58 3.56 -4.53 -11.83
CA ILE A 58 4.02 -5.68 -12.64
C ILE A 58 4.32 -5.23 -14.06
N TYR A 59 3.43 -4.48 -14.72
CA TYR A 59 3.65 -3.98 -16.08
C TYR A 59 4.86 -3.05 -16.18
N LEU A 60 5.04 -2.16 -15.18
CA LEU A 60 6.20 -1.29 -15.13
C LEU A 60 7.50 -2.10 -15.08
N ARG A 61 7.56 -3.14 -14.26
CA ARG A 61 8.73 -4.01 -14.15
C ARG A 61 9.00 -4.79 -15.43
N ALA A 62 7.94 -5.28 -16.08
CA ALA A 62 8.05 -5.90 -17.40
C ALA A 62 8.61 -4.91 -18.42
N ALA A 63 8.09 -3.69 -18.46
CA ALA A 63 8.50 -2.65 -19.41
C ALA A 63 9.97 -2.23 -19.28
N VAL A 64 10.52 -2.25 -18.07
CA VAL A 64 11.95 -1.93 -17.83
C VAL A 64 12.88 -3.13 -17.96
N GLY A 65 12.38 -4.27 -18.46
CA GLY A 65 13.20 -5.48 -18.65
C GLY A 65 13.56 -6.19 -17.34
N LEU A 66 12.89 -5.85 -16.24
CA LEU A 66 13.04 -6.52 -14.95
C LEU A 66 12.23 -7.82 -14.85
N LEU A 67 11.47 -8.18 -15.90
CA LEU A 67 10.84 -9.48 -16.12
C LEU A 67 11.40 -10.10 -17.41
N PRO A 68 12.66 -10.54 -17.43
CA PRO A 68 13.21 -11.19 -18.60
C PRO A 68 12.46 -12.49 -18.86
N GLY A 69 12.14 -12.75 -20.14
CA GLY A 69 11.48 -13.99 -20.53
C GLY A 69 9.97 -14.01 -20.34
N TYR A 70 9.29 -12.88 -20.51
CA TYR A 70 7.81 -12.83 -20.52
C TYR A 70 7.15 -13.75 -21.59
N GLY A 71 7.94 -14.45 -22.40
CA GLY A 71 7.51 -15.55 -23.30
C GLY A 71 7.55 -16.92 -22.64
N GLY A 72 7.87 -17.02 -21.36
CA GLY A 72 7.94 -18.26 -20.60
C GLY A 72 6.60 -18.73 -20.04
N THR A 73 6.63 -19.88 -19.37
CA THR A 73 5.50 -20.44 -18.65
C THR A 73 5.16 -19.62 -17.39
N PHE A 74 3.95 -19.80 -16.86
CA PHE A 74 3.55 -19.18 -15.59
C PHE A 74 4.52 -19.51 -14.43
N THR A 75 5.13 -20.70 -14.44
CA THR A 75 6.13 -21.13 -13.48
C THR A 75 7.42 -20.32 -13.58
N ASP A 76 7.84 -19.99 -14.81
CA ASP A 76 9.03 -19.17 -15.06
C ASP A 76 8.82 -17.73 -14.57
N MET A 77 7.60 -17.18 -14.73
CA MET A 77 7.24 -15.89 -14.17
C MET A 77 7.36 -15.86 -12.64
N ILE A 78 6.93 -16.91 -11.97
CA ILE A 78 7.00 -17.01 -10.51
C ILE A 78 8.46 -17.00 -10.03
N SER A 79 9.33 -17.79 -10.64
CA SER A 79 10.75 -17.88 -10.27
C SER A 79 11.53 -16.61 -10.57
N LEU A 80 11.23 -15.96 -11.70
CA LEU A 80 11.87 -14.72 -12.12
C LEU A 80 11.41 -13.53 -11.27
N SER A 81 10.12 -13.43 -10.94
CA SER A 81 9.59 -12.31 -10.19
C SER A 81 10.19 -12.17 -8.79
N SER A 82 10.42 -13.29 -8.07
CA SER A 82 10.99 -13.25 -6.72
C SER A 82 12.44 -12.72 -6.70
N GLY A 83 13.24 -13.04 -7.74
CA GLY A 83 14.61 -12.52 -7.87
C GLY A 83 14.66 -11.04 -8.29
N ILE A 84 13.77 -10.64 -9.17
CA ILE A 84 13.71 -9.30 -9.77
C ILE A 84 13.24 -8.27 -8.76
N TYR A 85 12.31 -8.62 -7.85
CA TYR A 85 11.88 -7.73 -6.80
C TYR A 85 13.02 -7.35 -5.85
N GLN A 86 13.98 -8.23 -5.62
CA GLN A 86 15.18 -7.90 -4.85
C GLN A 86 16.09 -6.89 -5.58
N GLN A 87 16.13 -6.93 -6.92
CA GLN A 87 16.91 -6.01 -7.74
C GLN A 87 16.22 -4.63 -7.87
N SER A 88 14.90 -4.58 -7.86
CA SER A 88 14.14 -3.33 -8.02
C SER A 88 14.20 -2.37 -6.83
N GLN A 89 14.83 -2.76 -5.72
CA GLN A 89 15.10 -1.88 -4.59
C GLN A 89 16.08 -0.75 -4.92
N SER A 90 16.79 -0.85 -6.01
CA SER A 90 17.64 0.20 -6.51
C SER A 90 16.88 1.03 -7.54
N LEU A 91 16.27 2.13 -7.12
CA LEU A 91 15.70 3.16 -8.02
C LEU A 91 16.73 3.70 -9.02
N SER A 92 18.03 3.45 -8.78
CA SER A 92 19.10 3.80 -9.70
C SER A 92 19.02 3.10 -11.07
N HIS A 93 18.20 2.06 -11.19
CA HIS A 93 18.00 1.34 -12.45
C HIS A 93 16.74 1.76 -13.22
N LEU A 94 15.84 2.58 -12.61
CA LEU A 94 14.70 3.11 -13.33
C LEU A 94 15.13 4.30 -14.21
N PRO A 95 14.82 4.30 -15.51
CA PRO A 95 14.97 5.49 -16.33
C PRO A 95 14.23 6.68 -15.69
N SER A 96 14.84 7.87 -15.72
CA SER A 96 14.29 9.07 -15.06
C SER A 96 12.86 9.40 -15.48
N ILE A 97 12.52 9.13 -16.77
CA ILE A 97 11.17 9.31 -17.26
C ILE A 97 10.15 8.40 -16.59
N LEU A 98 10.51 7.14 -16.31
CA LEU A 98 9.63 6.19 -15.63
C LEU A 98 9.50 6.53 -14.14
N ALA A 99 10.58 6.97 -13.50
CA ALA A 99 10.52 7.45 -12.11
C ALA A 99 9.58 8.66 -11.97
N ASN A 100 9.59 9.60 -12.93
CA ASN A 100 8.65 10.73 -12.95
C ASN A 100 7.21 10.27 -13.18
N ILE A 101 6.97 9.32 -14.09
CA ILE A 101 5.63 8.76 -14.30
C ILE A 101 5.10 8.11 -13.02
N GLU A 102 5.93 7.32 -12.34
CA GLU A 102 5.57 6.68 -11.08
C GLU A 102 5.26 7.71 -9.98
N PHE A 103 6.04 8.78 -9.86
CA PHE A 103 5.77 9.87 -8.95
C PHE A 103 4.37 10.48 -9.17
N PHE A 104 4.01 10.81 -10.42
CA PHE A 104 2.70 11.35 -10.75
C PHE A 104 1.58 10.32 -10.54
N ARG A 105 1.83 9.05 -10.82
CA ARG A 105 0.88 7.97 -10.58
C ARG A 105 0.57 7.83 -9.09
N GLU A 106 1.58 7.84 -8.22
CA GLU A 106 1.37 7.79 -6.77
C GLU A 106 0.61 9.03 -6.26
N ALA A 107 0.94 10.21 -6.76
CA ALA A 107 0.20 11.43 -6.43
C ALA A 107 -1.28 11.31 -6.84
N ALA A 108 -1.56 10.78 -8.02
CA ALA A 108 -2.93 10.52 -8.50
C ALA A 108 -3.65 9.49 -7.61
N THR A 109 -2.97 8.42 -7.19
CA THR A 109 -3.48 7.43 -6.24
C THR A 109 -3.92 8.10 -4.94
N MET A 110 -3.09 8.96 -4.36
CA MET A 110 -3.45 9.70 -3.14
C MET A 110 -4.66 10.62 -3.34
N ILE A 111 -4.72 11.34 -4.47
CA ILE A 111 -5.86 12.20 -4.82
C ILE A 111 -7.15 11.38 -4.93
N MET A 112 -7.12 10.21 -5.58
CA MET A 112 -8.29 9.34 -5.69
C MET A 112 -8.78 8.85 -4.33
N LEU A 113 -7.88 8.38 -3.45
CA LEU A 113 -8.22 7.94 -2.10
C LEU A 113 -8.79 9.08 -1.25
N LEU A 114 -8.21 10.28 -1.33
CA LEU A 114 -8.72 11.48 -0.66
C LEU A 114 -10.10 11.88 -1.19
N THR A 115 -10.31 11.81 -2.50
CA THR A 115 -11.61 12.14 -3.12
C THR A 115 -12.70 11.18 -2.65
N ILE A 116 -12.43 9.87 -2.63
CA ILE A 116 -13.37 8.88 -2.09
C ILE A 116 -13.72 9.19 -0.64
N ALA A 117 -12.74 9.51 0.19
CA ALA A 117 -12.97 9.86 1.58
C ALA A 117 -13.81 11.15 1.71
N PHE A 118 -13.54 12.14 0.85
CA PHE A 118 -14.25 13.41 0.87
C PHE A 118 -15.73 13.27 0.50
N VAL A 119 -16.05 12.50 -0.54
CA VAL A 119 -17.43 12.31 -1.00
C VAL A 119 -18.23 11.33 -0.13
N SER A 120 -17.55 10.42 0.57
CA SER A 120 -18.18 9.38 1.40
C SER A 120 -18.52 9.84 2.82
N ALA A 121 -18.02 11.00 3.27
CA ALA A 121 -18.23 11.47 4.64
C ALA A 121 -18.44 12.98 4.71
N LYS A 122 -19.15 13.40 5.78
CA LYS A 122 -19.50 14.82 6.00
C LYS A 122 -18.50 15.52 6.93
N THR A 123 -18.06 14.83 7.98
CA THR A 123 -17.17 15.42 8.99
C THR A 123 -15.70 15.11 8.68
N ILE A 124 -14.81 16.00 9.09
CA ILE A 124 -13.36 15.80 8.90
C ILE A 124 -12.86 14.50 9.55
N ARG A 125 -13.41 14.11 10.69
CA ARG A 125 -13.04 12.88 11.40
C ARG A 125 -13.42 11.65 10.60
N GLU A 126 -14.63 11.61 10.06
CA GLU A 126 -15.09 10.52 9.20
C GLU A 126 -14.30 10.47 7.91
N ARG A 127 -13.96 11.63 7.32
CA ARG A 127 -13.11 11.71 6.12
C ARG A 127 -11.72 11.13 6.37
N ILE A 128 -11.08 11.51 7.48
CA ILE A 128 -9.79 10.93 7.87
C ILE A 128 -9.91 9.42 8.08
N ALA A 129 -10.95 8.97 8.79
CA ALA A 129 -11.16 7.55 9.02
C ALA A 129 -11.40 6.77 7.72
N ILE A 130 -12.21 7.28 6.78
CA ILE A 130 -12.46 6.63 5.49
C ILE A 130 -11.20 6.65 4.62
N PHE A 131 -10.44 7.75 4.60
CA PHE A 131 -9.17 7.79 3.89
C PHE A 131 -8.23 6.69 4.38
N LEU A 132 -8.00 6.62 5.68
CA LEU A 132 -7.11 5.61 6.28
C LEU A 132 -7.64 4.18 6.14
N TRP A 133 -8.97 4.01 6.18
CA TRP A 133 -9.65 2.74 5.93
C TRP A 133 -9.42 2.25 4.50
N THR A 134 -9.71 3.11 3.54
CA THR A 134 -9.58 2.78 2.12
C THR A 134 -8.11 2.56 1.74
N PHE A 135 -7.21 3.39 2.27
CA PHE A 135 -5.76 3.24 2.12
C PHE A 135 -5.28 1.90 2.67
N ALA A 136 -5.73 1.51 3.88
CA ALA A 136 -5.31 0.25 4.49
C ALA A 136 -5.77 -0.97 3.66
N PHE A 137 -7.00 -0.96 3.12
CA PHE A 137 -7.46 -2.00 2.20
C PHE A 137 -6.69 -1.98 0.88
N TRP A 138 -6.41 -0.81 0.32
CA TRP A 138 -5.59 -0.65 -0.88
C TRP A 138 -4.19 -1.25 -0.68
N ASP A 139 -3.53 -0.91 0.41
CA ASP A 139 -2.19 -1.40 0.72
C ASP A 139 -2.16 -2.93 0.93
N LEU A 140 -3.07 -3.47 1.74
CA LEU A 140 -3.16 -4.92 1.94
C LEU A 140 -3.39 -5.68 0.63
N PHE A 141 -4.31 -5.20 -0.19
CA PHE A 141 -4.68 -5.87 -1.44
C PHE A 141 -3.71 -5.61 -2.59
N TYR A 142 -2.86 -4.60 -2.50
CA TYR A 142 -1.66 -4.49 -3.31
C TYR A 142 -0.75 -5.72 -3.13
N TYR A 143 -0.41 -6.08 -1.90
CA TYR A 143 0.40 -7.27 -1.62
C TYR A 143 -0.32 -8.58 -1.94
N VAL A 144 -1.62 -8.66 -1.67
CA VAL A 144 -2.44 -9.82 -2.06
C VAL A 144 -2.43 -9.98 -3.59
N GLY A 145 -2.61 -8.89 -4.34
CA GLY A 145 -2.58 -8.88 -5.79
C GLY A 145 -1.23 -9.34 -6.36
N LEU A 146 -0.13 -8.82 -5.82
CA LEU A 146 1.23 -9.24 -6.20
C LEU A 146 1.46 -10.72 -5.88
N TRP A 147 1.06 -11.18 -4.71
CA TRP A 147 1.24 -12.58 -4.34
C TRP A 147 0.39 -13.51 -5.21
N PHE A 148 -0.84 -13.13 -5.51
CA PHE A 148 -1.73 -13.93 -6.36
C PHE A 148 -1.21 -14.05 -7.79
N THR A 149 -0.66 -12.98 -8.36
CA THR A 149 -0.24 -12.91 -9.76
C THR A 149 1.19 -13.38 -10.00
N VAL A 150 2.15 -12.93 -9.18
CA VAL A 150 3.59 -13.16 -9.39
C VAL A 150 4.28 -13.86 -8.21
N ARG A 151 3.50 -14.33 -7.22
CA ARG A 151 4.00 -15.03 -6.02
C ARG A 151 5.03 -14.23 -5.23
N TRP A 152 4.91 -12.93 -5.26
CA TRP A 152 5.70 -12.04 -4.42
C TRP A 152 4.78 -11.30 -3.43
N PRO A 153 5.19 -11.05 -2.20
CA PRO A 153 6.48 -11.36 -1.58
C PRO A 153 6.63 -12.84 -1.21
N SER A 154 7.87 -13.35 -1.27
CA SER A 154 8.18 -14.71 -0.83
C SER A 154 8.17 -14.85 0.71
N SER A 155 8.31 -13.73 1.41
CA SER A 155 8.28 -13.61 2.87
C SER A 155 7.81 -12.22 3.27
N ILE A 156 7.18 -12.11 4.43
CA ILE A 156 6.86 -10.80 5.03
C ILE A 156 8.11 -9.98 5.38
N LEU A 157 9.28 -10.62 5.39
CA LEU A 157 10.57 -9.96 5.57
C LEU A 157 11.21 -9.54 4.25
N SER A 158 10.55 -9.79 3.11
CA SER A 158 11.01 -9.31 1.81
C SER A 158 11.06 -7.78 1.83
N PRO A 159 12.19 -7.19 1.38
CA PRO A 159 12.31 -5.74 1.30
C PRO A 159 11.48 -5.19 0.13
N ASP A 160 10.91 -3.99 0.32
CA ASP A 160 10.11 -3.29 -0.69
C ASP A 160 10.33 -1.78 -0.67
N VAL A 161 9.99 -1.13 -1.78
CA VAL A 161 9.84 0.33 -1.87
C VAL A 161 8.36 0.63 -1.67
N LEU A 162 8.03 1.14 -0.48
CA LEU A 162 6.63 1.36 -0.09
C LEU A 162 5.99 2.53 -0.83
N PHE A 163 6.77 3.59 -1.06
CA PHE A 163 6.30 4.84 -1.65
C PHE A 163 7.48 5.68 -2.16
N LEU A 164 7.23 6.55 -3.14
CA LEU A 164 8.28 7.39 -3.75
C LEU A 164 8.24 8.85 -3.29
N ILE A 165 7.13 9.30 -2.73
CA ILE A 165 6.88 10.70 -2.40
C ILE A 165 7.07 10.95 -0.89
N PRO A 166 7.81 11.98 -0.50
CA PRO A 166 8.64 12.90 -1.28
C PRO A 166 10.01 12.33 -1.65
N VAL A 167 10.38 11.20 -1.07
CA VAL A 167 11.59 10.42 -1.31
C VAL A 167 11.24 8.94 -1.14
N PRO A 168 12.02 8.01 -1.69
CA PRO A 168 11.73 6.58 -1.56
C PRO A 168 11.64 6.11 -0.10
N TRP A 169 10.55 5.43 0.23
CA TRP A 169 10.34 4.79 1.52
C TRP A 169 10.68 3.32 1.40
N LEU A 170 11.71 2.90 2.11
CA LEU A 170 12.20 1.53 2.06
C LEU A 170 11.84 0.83 3.36
N SER A 171 11.26 -0.35 3.29
CA SER A 171 11.00 -1.21 4.44
C SER A 171 10.79 -2.66 4.01
N GLN A 172 10.60 -3.53 4.98
CA GLN A 172 10.13 -4.88 4.75
C GLN A 172 8.60 -4.90 4.68
N VAL A 173 8.04 -5.85 3.96
CA VAL A 173 6.58 -6.01 3.73
C VAL A 173 5.76 -6.12 5.03
N TRP A 174 6.32 -6.67 6.11
CA TRP A 174 5.61 -6.74 7.40
C TRP A 174 5.19 -5.36 7.93
N PHE A 175 5.98 -4.33 7.64
CA PHE A 175 5.76 -2.98 8.17
C PHE A 175 4.45 -2.37 7.67
N PRO A 176 4.21 -2.19 6.35
CA PRO A 176 2.94 -1.67 5.84
C PRO A 176 1.76 -2.57 6.18
N LEU A 177 1.91 -3.91 6.13
CA LEU A 177 0.85 -4.83 6.51
C LEU A 177 0.42 -4.62 7.97
N LEU A 178 1.36 -4.46 8.90
CA LEU A 178 1.06 -4.22 10.31
C LEU A 178 0.34 -2.88 10.50
N VAL A 179 0.84 -1.80 9.89
CA VAL A 179 0.22 -0.47 9.97
C VAL A 179 -1.22 -0.52 9.45
N SER A 180 -1.44 -1.17 8.32
CA SER A 180 -2.76 -1.29 7.68
C SER A 180 -3.72 -2.12 8.52
N ILE A 181 -3.31 -3.27 9.05
CA ILE A 181 -4.14 -4.11 9.93
C ILE A 181 -4.52 -3.35 11.20
N LEU A 182 -3.55 -2.72 11.87
CA LEU A 182 -3.82 -1.94 13.09
C LEU A 182 -4.76 -0.76 12.81
N THR A 183 -4.62 -0.11 11.65
CA THR A 183 -5.50 0.99 11.23
C THR A 183 -6.94 0.51 11.03
N ILE A 184 -7.14 -0.62 10.36
CA ILE A 184 -8.47 -1.24 10.19
C ILE A 184 -9.09 -1.55 11.56
N VAL A 185 -8.34 -2.20 12.44
CA VAL A 185 -8.82 -2.53 13.80
C VAL A 185 -9.18 -1.27 14.57
N ALA A 186 -8.34 -0.24 14.55
CA ALA A 186 -8.62 1.02 15.23
C ALA A 186 -9.93 1.65 14.73
N ILE A 187 -10.16 1.68 13.41
CA ILE A 187 -11.39 2.24 12.81
C ILE A 187 -12.62 1.43 13.21
N ILE A 188 -12.55 0.10 13.18
CA ILE A 188 -13.65 -0.77 13.62
C ILE A 188 -14.03 -0.49 15.07
N VAL A 189 -13.03 -0.38 15.94
CA VAL A 189 -13.26 -0.16 17.38
C VAL A 189 -13.87 1.23 17.68
N VAL A 190 -13.43 2.28 16.96
CA VAL A 190 -13.95 3.64 17.19
C VAL A 190 -15.25 3.92 16.43
N ASN A 191 -15.63 3.09 15.45
CA ASN A 191 -16.87 3.26 14.71
C ASN A 191 -18.07 2.80 15.54
N ARG A 192 -18.70 3.75 16.21
CA ARG A 192 -19.90 3.51 17.03
C ARG A 192 -21.11 3.48 16.10
N LYS A 193 -21.76 2.33 16.05
CA LYS A 193 -23.08 2.23 15.41
C LYS A 193 -24.04 3.20 16.11
N LYS A 194 -24.66 4.09 15.35
CA LYS A 194 -25.99 4.59 15.68
C LYS A 194 -27.03 3.62 15.17
#